data_92dbb8f944e9b4fbb270859f8bd2373d
#
_entry.id   92dbb8f944e9b4fbb270859f8bd2373d
#
_cell.length_a   1.000
_cell.length_b   1.000
_cell.length_c   1.000
_cell.angle_alpha   90.00
_cell.angle_beta   90.00
_cell.angle_gamma   90.00
#
_symmetry.space_group_name_H-M   'P 1'
#
loop_
_entity.id
_entity.type
_entity.pdbx_description
1 polymer ?
#
loop_
_entity_poly.entity_id
_entity_poly.type
_entity_poly.pdbx_seq_one_letter_code
_entity_poly.pdbx_strand_id
1 'polypeptide(L)'
;SEIVVYGNNPRVIVEEAIKKIPVNYSGNDNMLTAFYRETVQKRRRYISVSEAVMDVYKTDYNSRDVDRDKVQLLKGRRLLSQKQSDTLAVKVVGGPNLSLYLDIVKNGDALLSTDNLDYYEFRMEDPVNLDNRMQYVVSFRPRVSLMYALFIGKLYIDYERLSFTRAEFGLDMANRVKAVEAILHKKPVGLRFRPQEVTYLV
;
A
#
# COMPACT_ATOMS: atom_id res chain seq x y z
N SER A 1 -16.81 28.20 8.77
CA SER A 1 -15.83 27.09 8.88
C SER A 1 -14.44 27.68 8.95
N GLU A 2 -13.79 27.49 10.09
CA GLU A 2 -12.42 27.91 10.32
C GLU A 2 -11.50 27.08 9.40
N ILE A 3 -10.81 27.75 8.48
CA ILE A 3 -9.76 27.10 7.69
C ILE A 3 -8.53 27.03 8.59
N VAL A 4 -8.31 25.88 9.22
CA VAL A 4 -7.07 25.62 9.95
C VAL A 4 -5.99 25.40 8.90
N VAL A 5 -5.13 26.40 8.70
CA VAL A 5 -3.93 26.25 7.87
C VAL A 5 -2.92 25.43 8.68
N TYR A 6 -2.89 24.12 8.45
CA TYR A 6 -1.80 23.29 8.91
C TYR A 6 -0.54 23.78 8.20
N GLY A 7 0.41 24.33 8.95
CA GLY A 7 1.65 24.84 8.36
C GLY A 7 2.32 23.82 7.44
N ASN A 8 3.20 24.25 6.55
CA ASN A 8 3.86 23.43 5.51
C ASN A 8 4.72 22.24 6.04
N ASN A 9 4.46 21.74 7.24
CA ASN A 9 5.17 20.58 7.79
C ASN A 9 4.43 19.29 7.38
N PRO A 10 4.98 18.51 6.45
CA PRO A 10 4.32 17.31 5.93
C PRO A 10 4.07 16.25 7.00
N ARG A 11 4.95 16.13 7.99
CA ARG A 11 4.79 15.20 9.10
C ARG A 11 3.55 15.55 9.95
N VAL A 12 3.35 16.81 10.27
CA VAL A 12 2.19 17.26 11.05
C VAL A 12 0.88 16.96 10.31
N ILE A 13 0.85 17.13 8.97
CA ILE A 13 -0.33 16.79 8.17
C ILE A 13 -0.64 15.29 8.26
N VAL A 14 0.37 14.44 8.18
CA VAL A 14 0.20 12.98 8.31
C VAL A 14 -0.29 12.62 9.71
N GLU A 15 0.29 13.18 10.76
CA GLU A 15 -0.10 12.95 12.16
C GLU A 15 -1.56 13.37 12.41
N GLU A 16 -1.97 14.53 11.91
CA GLU A 16 -3.35 15.01 12.03
C GLU A 16 -4.33 14.14 11.22
N ALA A 17 -3.93 13.67 10.04
CA ALA A 17 -4.74 12.74 9.27
C ALA A 17 -4.92 11.40 9.99
N ILE A 18 -3.89 10.88 10.65
CA ILE A 18 -3.98 9.65 11.48
C ILE A 18 -4.96 9.86 12.64
N LYS A 19 -4.89 10.99 13.34
CA LYS A 19 -5.82 11.31 14.45
C LYS A 19 -7.28 11.39 13.99
N LYS A 20 -7.51 11.73 12.73
CA LYS A 20 -8.85 11.83 12.14
C LYS A 20 -9.39 10.51 11.56
N ILE A 21 -8.63 9.43 11.59
CA ILE A 21 -9.09 8.12 11.13
C ILE A 21 -10.43 7.73 11.77
N PRO A 22 -10.63 7.80 13.10
CA PRO A 22 -11.91 7.43 13.72
C PRO A 22 -13.10 8.28 13.28
N VAL A 23 -12.85 9.50 12.76
CA VAL A 23 -13.91 10.40 12.29
C VAL A 23 -14.18 10.25 10.80
N ASN A 24 -13.14 9.99 10.02
CA ASN A 24 -13.22 9.96 8.56
C ASN A 24 -13.62 8.60 7.99
N TYR A 25 -13.43 7.53 8.77
CA TYR A 25 -13.69 6.16 8.33
C TYR A 25 -14.76 5.51 9.19
N SER A 26 -15.37 4.44 8.68
CA SER A 26 -16.50 3.82 9.36
C SER A 26 -16.13 3.23 10.73
N GLY A 27 -16.89 3.58 11.74
CA GLY A 27 -16.87 2.92 13.05
C GLY A 27 -17.73 1.65 13.13
N ASN A 28 -18.30 1.18 12.01
CA ASN A 28 -19.07 -0.04 11.90
C ASN A 28 -18.45 -0.98 10.88
N ASP A 29 -18.80 -2.24 10.95
CA ASP A 29 -18.45 -3.24 9.93
C ASP A 29 -19.03 -2.85 8.57
N ASN A 30 -18.28 -3.09 7.51
CA ASN A 30 -18.63 -2.74 6.14
C ASN A 30 -18.44 -3.90 5.18
N MET A 31 -19.26 -3.92 4.14
CA MET A 31 -19.06 -4.75 2.96
C MET A 31 -18.73 -3.83 1.78
N LEU A 32 -17.56 -4.00 1.20
CA LEU A 32 -17.07 -3.23 0.05
C LEU A 32 -16.93 -4.16 -1.14
N THR A 33 -17.29 -3.68 -2.34
CA THR A 33 -16.91 -4.37 -3.57
C THR A 33 -15.69 -3.68 -4.15
N ALA A 34 -14.61 -4.45 -4.36
CA ALA A 34 -13.32 -3.95 -4.78
C ALA A 34 -12.85 -4.63 -6.08
N PHE A 35 -12.03 -3.88 -6.82
CA PHE A 35 -11.28 -4.42 -7.95
C PHE A 35 -9.81 -4.59 -7.57
N TYR A 36 -9.32 -5.80 -7.75
CA TYR A 36 -7.92 -6.16 -7.54
C TYR A 36 -7.21 -6.40 -8.85
N ARG A 37 -6.01 -5.88 -9.00
CA ARG A 37 -5.11 -6.20 -10.11
C ARG A 37 -3.70 -6.40 -9.60
N GLU A 38 -3.09 -7.52 -10.01
CA GLU A 38 -1.69 -7.83 -9.79
C GLU A 38 -1.01 -8.04 -11.12
N THR A 39 0.15 -7.42 -11.30
CA THR A 39 0.96 -7.60 -12.50
C THR A 39 2.38 -8.00 -12.14
N VAL A 40 2.92 -8.94 -12.89
CA VAL A 40 4.33 -9.31 -12.81
C VAL A 40 4.99 -9.03 -14.15
N GLN A 41 6.09 -8.29 -14.11
CA GLN A 41 6.86 -7.93 -15.30
C GLN A 41 8.27 -8.52 -15.24
N LYS A 42 8.79 -8.92 -16.39
CA LYS A 42 10.17 -9.30 -16.61
C LYS A 42 10.72 -8.51 -17.79
N ARG A 43 11.77 -7.70 -17.57
CA ARG A 43 12.34 -6.85 -18.63
C ARG A 43 11.27 -5.99 -19.33
N ARG A 44 10.40 -5.31 -18.55
CA ARG A 44 9.30 -4.45 -19.02
C ARG A 44 8.19 -5.17 -19.81
N ARG A 45 8.14 -6.49 -19.82
CA ARG A 45 7.04 -7.25 -20.42
C ARG A 45 6.21 -7.91 -19.34
N TYR A 46 4.90 -7.84 -19.47
CA TYR A 46 3.98 -8.56 -18.59
C TYR A 46 4.12 -10.06 -18.79
N ILE A 47 4.43 -10.78 -17.72
CA ILE A 47 4.48 -12.24 -17.71
C ILE A 47 3.29 -12.84 -17.00
N SER A 48 2.66 -12.09 -16.11
CA SER A 48 1.40 -12.45 -15.46
C SER A 48 0.58 -11.19 -15.19
N VAL A 49 -0.72 -11.26 -15.46
CA VAL A 49 -1.72 -10.29 -15.02
C VAL A 49 -2.85 -11.07 -14.37
N SER A 50 -3.13 -10.79 -13.11
CA SER A 50 -4.25 -11.35 -12.36
C SER A 50 -5.20 -10.22 -11.99
N GLU A 51 -6.49 -10.40 -12.26
CA GLU A 51 -7.55 -9.45 -11.95
C GLU A 51 -8.68 -10.14 -11.22
N ALA A 52 -9.31 -9.45 -10.30
CA ALA A 52 -10.45 -9.95 -9.57
C ALA A 52 -11.43 -8.84 -9.20
N VAL A 53 -12.71 -9.17 -9.22
CA VAL A 53 -13.77 -8.46 -8.50
C VAL A 53 -14.04 -9.27 -7.24
N MET A 54 -14.07 -8.61 -6.12
CA MET A 54 -14.17 -9.26 -4.81
C MET A 54 -15.02 -8.43 -3.86
N ASP A 55 -15.71 -9.11 -2.96
CA ASP A 55 -16.28 -8.50 -1.78
C ASP A 55 -15.26 -8.53 -0.65
N VAL A 56 -15.11 -7.41 0.04
CA VAL A 56 -14.22 -7.24 1.16
C VAL A 56 -15.05 -6.90 2.38
N TYR A 57 -15.17 -7.85 3.31
CA TYR A 57 -15.71 -7.59 4.63
C TYR A 57 -14.63 -6.92 5.47
N LYS A 58 -14.93 -5.73 5.93
CA LYS A 58 -14.07 -4.95 6.81
C LYS A 58 -14.77 -4.69 8.13
N THR A 59 -14.11 -5.03 9.21
CA THR A 59 -14.52 -4.62 10.54
C THR A 59 -14.32 -3.10 10.71
N ASP A 60 -14.79 -2.53 11.80
CA ASP A 60 -14.66 -1.10 12.08
C ASP A 60 -13.20 -0.62 11.99
N TYR A 61 -12.98 0.64 11.57
CA TYR A 61 -11.65 1.21 11.41
C TYR A 61 -11.02 1.67 12.73
N ASN A 62 -11.77 1.71 13.84
CA ASN A 62 -11.24 2.15 15.13
C ASN A 62 -10.26 1.13 15.71
N SER A 63 -10.48 -0.16 15.45
CA SER A 63 -9.59 -1.24 15.91
C SER A 63 -8.22 -1.22 15.23
N ARG A 64 -8.15 -0.66 14.00
CA ARG A 64 -6.94 -0.63 13.17
C ARG A 64 -6.23 -1.98 13.06
N ASP A 65 -7.01 -3.03 12.96
CA ASP A 65 -6.63 -4.43 12.93
C ASP A 65 -7.34 -5.12 11.76
N VAL A 66 -6.65 -5.99 11.05
CA VAL A 66 -7.14 -6.67 9.83
C VAL A 66 -7.42 -8.16 10.05
N ASP A 67 -7.24 -8.69 11.25
CA ASP A 67 -7.30 -10.14 11.52
C ASP A 67 -8.69 -10.73 11.28
N ARG A 68 -9.75 -9.93 11.46
CA ARG A 68 -11.14 -10.32 11.21
C ARG A 68 -11.66 -9.94 9.85
N ASP A 69 -10.91 -9.16 9.09
CA ASP A 69 -11.28 -8.78 7.73
C ASP A 69 -11.19 -9.99 6.78
N LYS A 70 -12.05 -10.04 5.77
CA LYS A 70 -12.13 -11.18 4.86
C LYS A 70 -12.33 -10.73 3.42
N VAL A 71 -11.79 -11.49 2.48
CA VAL A 71 -12.00 -11.30 1.05
C VAL A 71 -12.77 -12.49 0.50
N GLN A 72 -13.82 -12.21 -0.25
CA GLN A 72 -14.55 -13.19 -1.03
C GLN A 72 -14.40 -12.88 -2.51
N LEU A 73 -13.77 -13.80 -3.23
CA LEU A 73 -13.62 -13.68 -4.69
C LEU A 73 -14.97 -13.90 -5.37
N LEU A 74 -15.45 -12.92 -6.11
CA LEU A 74 -16.67 -13.04 -6.92
C LEU A 74 -16.35 -13.51 -8.34
N LYS A 75 -15.37 -12.86 -8.97
CA LYS A 75 -14.94 -13.20 -10.33
C LYS A 75 -13.47 -12.84 -10.50
N GLY A 76 -12.73 -13.69 -11.17
CA GLY A 76 -11.32 -13.43 -11.44
C GLY A 76 -10.88 -13.99 -12.79
N ARG A 77 -9.79 -13.41 -13.30
CA ARG A 77 -9.08 -13.94 -14.47
C ARG A 77 -7.58 -13.82 -14.25
N ARG A 78 -6.85 -14.73 -14.87
CA ARG A 78 -5.40 -14.70 -14.90
C ARG A 78 -4.91 -14.90 -16.33
N LEU A 79 -4.07 -13.99 -16.77
CA LEU A 79 -3.39 -14.05 -18.06
C LEU A 79 -1.91 -14.34 -17.80
N LEU A 80 -1.39 -15.36 -18.45
CA LEU A 80 0.02 -15.75 -18.36
C LEU A 80 0.67 -15.62 -19.73
N SER A 81 1.94 -15.22 -19.77
CA SER A 81 2.73 -15.30 -20.99
C SER A 81 2.85 -16.76 -21.42
N GLN A 82 2.65 -17.02 -22.72
CA GLN A 82 2.80 -18.35 -23.31
C GLN A 82 4.28 -18.72 -23.57
N LYS A 83 5.19 -17.76 -23.43
CA LYS A 83 6.61 -18.01 -23.67
C LYS A 83 7.24 -18.73 -22.49
N GLN A 84 7.84 -19.89 -22.74
CA GLN A 84 8.53 -20.67 -21.72
C GLN A 84 9.63 -19.87 -20.99
N SER A 85 10.29 -18.94 -21.69
CA SER A 85 11.31 -18.04 -21.10
C SER A 85 10.74 -17.05 -20.09
N ASP A 86 9.42 -16.84 -20.06
CA ASP A 86 8.72 -15.90 -19.21
C ASP A 86 8.17 -16.55 -17.93
N THR A 87 8.42 -17.84 -17.74
CA THR A 87 8.02 -18.54 -16.52
C THR A 87 8.74 -17.94 -15.31
N LEU A 88 7.97 -17.51 -14.30
CA LEU A 88 8.50 -17.08 -13.02
C LEU A 88 8.76 -18.32 -12.15
N ALA A 89 10.04 -18.68 -11.99
CA ALA A 89 10.44 -19.85 -11.21
C ALA A 89 10.39 -19.63 -9.69
N VAL A 90 9.93 -18.46 -9.23
CA VAL A 90 9.79 -18.11 -7.82
C VAL A 90 8.32 -17.89 -7.46
N LYS A 91 7.97 -18.17 -6.20
CA LYS A 91 6.66 -17.81 -5.65
C LYS A 91 6.83 -16.56 -4.80
N VAL A 92 6.17 -15.48 -5.20
CA VAL A 92 6.12 -14.22 -4.46
C VAL A 92 4.82 -14.09 -3.67
N VAL A 93 4.84 -13.30 -2.62
CA VAL A 93 3.63 -12.93 -1.87
C VAL A 93 2.74 -12.11 -2.80
N GLY A 94 1.48 -12.47 -2.88
CA GLY A 94 0.49 -11.82 -3.73
C GLY A 94 -0.91 -12.43 -3.56
N GLY A 95 -1.83 -11.98 -4.38
CA GLY A 95 -3.23 -12.43 -4.37
C GLY A 95 -4.16 -11.50 -3.60
N PRO A 96 -5.48 -11.67 -3.76
CA PRO A 96 -6.49 -10.75 -3.24
C PRO A 96 -6.40 -10.47 -1.73
N ASN A 97 -6.02 -11.46 -0.93
CA ASN A 97 -5.87 -11.28 0.53
C ASN A 97 -4.76 -10.26 0.90
N LEU A 98 -3.78 -10.04 0.02
CA LEU A 98 -2.75 -9.04 0.26
C LEU A 98 -3.35 -7.63 0.40
N SER A 99 -4.48 -7.35 -0.27
CA SER A 99 -5.15 -6.05 -0.18
C SER A 99 -5.58 -5.67 1.24
N LEU A 100 -5.85 -6.63 2.11
CA LEU A 100 -6.19 -6.38 3.51
C LEU A 100 -4.99 -5.80 4.26
N TYR A 101 -3.82 -6.39 4.06
CA TYR A 101 -2.58 -5.96 4.74
C TYR A 101 -2.01 -4.66 4.17
N LEU A 102 -2.35 -4.34 2.91
CA LEU A 102 -1.93 -3.11 2.23
C LEU A 102 -2.85 -1.92 2.53
N ASP A 103 -3.99 -2.13 3.17
CA ASP A 103 -4.82 -1.04 3.67
C ASP A 103 -4.13 -0.35 4.84
N ILE A 104 -3.31 0.65 4.53
CA ILE A 104 -2.48 1.37 5.50
C ILE A 104 -3.29 2.12 6.56
N VAL A 105 -4.56 2.42 6.28
CA VAL A 105 -5.46 3.08 7.23
C VAL A 105 -5.97 2.08 8.25
N LYS A 106 -6.39 0.91 7.80
CA LYS A 106 -6.92 -0.16 8.65
C LYS A 106 -5.79 -0.91 9.36
N ASN A 107 -4.70 -1.21 8.63
CA ASN A 107 -3.54 -1.89 9.18
C ASN A 107 -2.57 -0.88 9.80
N GLY A 108 -2.78 -0.57 11.09
CA GLY A 108 -1.96 0.40 11.82
C GLY A 108 -0.47 0.07 11.86
N ASP A 109 -0.12 -1.21 11.83
CA ASP A 109 1.28 -1.65 11.93
C ASP A 109 2.05 -1.53 10.60
N ALA A 110 1.34 -1.39 9.47
CA ALA A 110 2.00 -1.36 8.16
C ALA A 110 2.85 -0.10 7.93
N LEU A 111 2.27 1.10 8.13
CA LEU A 111 2.93 2.36 7.80
C LEU A 111 2.51 3.51 8.72
N LEU A 112 1.22 3.68 8.98
CA LEU A 112 0.63 4.84 9.64
C LEU A 112 0.43 4.64 11.16
N SER A 113 1.31 3.91 11.83
CA SER A 113 1.43 3.92 13.28
C SER A 113 2.24 5.15 13.71
N THR A 114 1.82 5.84 14.77
CA THR A 114 2.56 6.98 15.31
C THR A 114 4.01 6.63 15.66
N ASP A 115 4.24 5.42 16.14
CA ASP A 115 5.56 4.91 16.50
C ASP A 115 6.44 4.67 15.25
N ASN A 116 5.83 4.32 14.12
CA ASN A 116 6.55 4.06 12.88
C ASN A 116 6.91 5.34 12.11
N LEU A 117 6.24 6.47 12.37
CA LEU A 117 6.51 7.72 11.65
C LEU A 117 7.96 8.20 11.83
N ASP A 118 8.59 7.87 12.96
CA ASP A 118 9.98 8.22 13.23
C ASP A 118 10.99 7.48 12.33
N TYR A 119 10.56 6.43 11.66
CA TYR A 119 11.39 5.68 10.71
C TYR A 119 11.47 6.37 9.36
N TYR A 120 10.64 7.40 9.11
CA TYR A 120 10.48 8.03 7.81
C TYR A 120 10.83 9.52 7.82
N GLU A 121 11.34 9.99 6.69
CA GLU A 121 11.43 11.38 6.31
C GLU A 121 10.26 11.70 5.40
N PHE A 122 9.53 12.78 5.71
CA PHE A 122 8.39 13.25 4.94
C PHE A 122 8.73 14.52 4.17
N ARG A 123 8.22 14.65 2.94
CA ARG A 123 8.35 15.85 2.12
C ARG A 123 7.02 16.23 1.51
N MET A 124 6.75 17.54 1.46
CA MET A 124 5.61 18.07 0.73
C MET A 124 5.94 18.07 -0.76
N GLU A 125 5.03 17.52 -1.55
CA GLU A 125 5.02 17.60 -3.01
C GLU A 125 3.97 18.62 -3.47
N ASP A 126 3.94 18.91 -4.78
CA ASP A 126 2.91 19.76 -5.34
C ASP A 126 1.52 19.14 -5.12
N PRO A 127 0.53 19.93 -4.68
CA PRO A 127 -0.82 19.45 -4.46
C PRO A 127 -1.47 19.03 -5.78
N VAL A 128 -2.40 18.08 -5.72
CA VAL A 128 -3.14 17.62 -6.89
C VAL A 128 -4.66 17.71 -6.65
N ASN A 129 -5.40 17.83 -7.73
CA ASN A 129 -6.86 17.72 -7.69
C ASN A 129 -7.26 16.29 -8.08
N LEU A 130 -7.88 15.57 -7.15
CA LEU A 130 -8.47 14.25 -7.39
C LEU A 130 -9.97 14.33 -7.15
N ASP A 131 -10.77 13.95 -8.14
CA ASP A 131 -12.24 13.94 -8.07
C ASP A 131 -12.83 15.27 -7.55
N ASN A 132 -12.33 16.39 -8.08
CA ASN A 132 -12.70 17.76 -7.71
C ASN A 132 -12.37 18.14 -6.25
N ARG A 133 -11.44 17.45 -5.63
CA ARG A 133 -10.94 17.76 -4.28
C ARG A 133 -9.43 17.95 -4.30
N MET A 134 -8.99 19.04 -3.68
CA MET A 134 -7.55 19.28 -3.50
C MET A 134 -6.97 18.31 -2.48
N GLN A 135 -5.79 17.78 -2.81
CA GLN A 135 -5.07 16.85 -1.97
C GLN A 135 -3.69 17.39 -1.61
N TYR A 136 -3.30 17.29 -0.35
CA TYR A 136 -1.88 17.28 -0.01
C TYR A 136 -1.25 16.01 -0.58
N VAL A 137 -0.09 16.14 -1.18
CA VAL A 137 0.73 15.00 -1.58
C VAL A 137 1.97 14.99 -0.71
N VAL A 138 2.10 13.97 0.10
CA VAL A 138 3.24 13.82 1.02
C VAL A 138 4.05 12.61 0.61
N SER A 139 5.26 12.83 0.11
CA SER A 139 6.20 11.73 -0.13
C SER A 139 6.89 11.34 1.17
N PHE A 140 7.22 10.06 1.27
CA PHE A 140 7.93 9.50 2.44
C PHE A 140 8.99 8.51 1.99
N ARG A 141 10.08 8.46 2.75
CA ARG A 141 11.16 7.50 2.56
C ARG A 141 11.79 7.13 3.90
N PRO A 142 12.38 5.93 4.04
CA PRO A 142 13.09 5.54 5.24
C PRO A 142 14.25 6.50 5.56
N ARG A 143 14.38 6.86 6.82
CA ARG A 143 15.55 7.56 7.39
C ARG A 143 16.40 6.66 8.27
N VAL A 144 15.93 5.46 8.56
CA VAL A 144 16.59 4.46 9.38
C VAL A 144 16.71 3.15 8.62
N SER A 145 17.61 2.27 9.06
CA SER A 145 17.72 0.90 8.53
C SER A 145 17.35 -0.08 9.63
N LEU A 146 16.26 -0.81 9.43
CA LEU A 146 15.78 -1.85 10.34
C LEU A 146 16.16 -3.24 9.82
N MET A 147 15.84 -4.29 10.56
CA MET A 147 16.09 -5.69 10.13
C MET A 147 15.17 -6.13 8.99
N TYR A 148 14.05 -5.45 8.76
CA TYR A 148 13.10 -5.72 7.69
C TYR A 148 13.03 -4.57 6.67
N ALA A 149 12.41 -4.80 5.52
CA ALA A 149 12.23 -3.79 4.49
C ALA A 149 11.19 -2.76 4.92
N LEU A 150 11.52 -1.47 4.75
CA LEU A 150 10.60 -0.37 4.91
C LEU A 150 10.00 0.05 3.55
N PHE A 151 8.99 0.90 3.59
CA PHE A 151 8.32 1.42 2.40
C PHE A 151 8.85 2.78 1.98
N ILE A 152 8.68 3.10 0.71
CA ILE A 152 8.90 4.42 0.11
C ILE A 152 7.69 4.74 -0.76
N GLY A 153 7.21 5.98 -0.76
CA GLY A 153 6.03 6.30 -1.57
C GLY A 153 5.45 7.68 -1.34
N LYS A 154 4.14 7.78 -1.64
CA LYS A 154 3.35 9.00 -1.52
C LYS A 154 2.00 8.71 -0.87
N LEU A 155 1.57 9.63 -0.04
CA LEU A 155 0.25 9.67 0.58
C LEU A 155 -0.53 10.85 0.00
N TYR A 156 -1.79 10.64 -0.33
CA TYR A 156 -2.72 11.66 -0.80
C TYR A 156 -3.74 11.90 0.31
N ILE A 157 -3.84 13.14 0.76
CA ILE A 157 -4.60 13.51 1.94
C ILE A 157 -5.51 14.68 1.57
N ASP A 158 -6.82 14.50 1.71
CA ASP A 158 -7.83 15.52 1.42
C ASP A 158 -7.58 16.78 2.27
N TYR A 159 -7.63 17.97 1.63
CA TYR A 159 -7.35 19.24 2.27
C TYR A 159 -8.34 19.58 3.40
N GLU A 160 -9.61 19.29 3.19
CA GLU A 160 -10.66 19.69 4.11
C GLU A 160 -10.84 18.70 5.26
N ARG A 161 -10.85 17.41 4.92
CA ARG A 161 -11.15 16.33 5.86
C ARG A 161 -9.92 15.78 6.54
N LEU A 162 -8.75 15.93 5.95
CA LEU A 162 -7.52 15.23 6.32
C LEU A 162 -7.71 13.71 6.32
N SER A 163 -8.47 13.20 5.36
CA SER A 163 -8.60 11.76 5.13
C SER A 163 -7.57 11.29 4.09
N PHE A 164 -7.01 10.12 4.30
CA PHE A 164 -6.21 9.45 3.28
C PHE A 164 -7.14 9.00 2.15
N THR A 165 -6.89 9.42 0.93
CA THR A 165 -7.73 9.11 -0.22
C THR A 165 -7.06 8.17 -1.20
N ARG A 166 -5.72 8.13 -1.17
CA ARG A 166 -4.90 7.28 -2.01
C ARG A 166 -3.52 7.10 -1.37
N ALA A 167 -2.92 5.95 -1.58
CA ALA A 167 -1.52 5.70 -1.27
C ALA A 167 -0.83 4.97 -2.42
N GLU A 168 0.34 5.47 -2.80
CA GLU A 168 1.25 4.84 -3.76
C GLU A 168 2.56 4.55 -3.03
N PHE A 169 2.89 3.30 -2.84
CA PHE A 169 4.09 2.94 -2.11
C PHE A 169 4.67 1.62 -2.58
N GLY A 170 5.90 1.36 -2.23
CA GLY A 170 6.59 0.13 -2.54
C GLY A 170 7.68 -0.15 -1.53
N LEU A 171 8.32 -1.29 -1.65
CA LEU A 171 9.46 -1.63 -0.80
C LEU A 171 10.68 -0.77 -1.17
N ASP A 172 11.39 -0.28 -0.16
CA ASP A 172 12.68 0.37 -0.37
C ASP A 172 13.70 -0.63 -0.92
N MET A 173 14.07 -0.46 -2.19
CA MET A 173 15.00 -1.32 -2.90
C MET A 173 16.48 -0.98 -2.65
N ALA A 174 16.78 0.02 -1.82
CA ALA A 174 18.15 0.34 -1.39
C ALA A 174 18.77 -0.87 -0.66
N ASN A 175 17.96 -1.60 0.12
CA ASN A 175 18.36 -2.89 0.70
C ASN A 175 17.60 -4.05 0.05
N ARG A 176 18.11 -4.52 -1.11
CA ARG A 176 17.46 -5.58 -1.88
C ARG A 176 17.32 -6.90 -1.14
N VAL A 177 18.20 -7.23 -0.22
CA VAL A 177 18.12 -8.49 0.54
C VAL A 177 16.84 -8.49 1.37
N LYS A 178 16.62 -7.44 2.15
CA LYS A 178 15.41 -7.28 2.97
C LYS A 178 14.13 -7.19 2.12
N ALA A 179 14.18 -6.48 0.98
CA ALA A 179 13.06 -6.41 0.06
C ALA A 179 12.72 -7.79 -0.54
N VAL A 180 13.73 -8.58 -0.89
CA VAL A 180 13.52 -9.96 -1.37
C VAL A 180 12.90 -10.83 -0.28
N GLU A 181 13.37 -10.75 0.95
CA GLU A 181 12.82 -11.51 2.08
C GLU A 181 11.36 -11.16 2.35
N ALA A 182 10.99 -9.89 2.23
CA ALA A 182 9.62 -9.44 2.44
C ALA A 182 8.61 -9.99 1.41
N ILE A 183 9.04 -10.24 0.16
CA ILE A 183 8.14 -10.66 -0.93
C ILE A 183 8.31 -12.11 -1.35
N LEU A 184 9.40 -12.76 -0.96
CA LEU A 184 9.72 -14.09 -1.45
C LEU A 184 9.10 -15.17 -0.57
N HIS A 185 8.13 -15.90 -1.15
CA HIS A 185 7.52 -17.02 -0.45
C HIS A 185 8.29 -18.34 -0.67
N LYS A 186 8.78 -18.55 -1.89
CA LYS A 186 9.56 -19.75 -2.23
C LYS A 186 10.42 -19.54 -3.48
N LYS A 187 11.64 -20.04 -3.47
CA LYS A 187 12.52 -20.11 -4.65
C LYS A 187 13.29 -21.42 -4.74
N PRO A 188 13.60 -21.92 -5.94
CA PRO A 188 14.52 -23.03 -6.12
C PRO A 188 15.93 -22.72 -5.62
N VAL A 189 16.63 -23.73 -5.15
CA VAL A 189 18.04 -23.63 -4.74
C VAL A 189 18.89 -23.19 -5.94
N GLY A 190 19.81 -22.25 -5.70
CA GLY A 190 20.72 -21.73 -6.74
C GLY A 190 20.13 -20.68 -7.67
N LEU A 191 18.80 -20.44 -7.64
CA LEU A 191 18.20 -19.40 -8.44
C LEU A 191 18.48 -18.01 -7.86
N ARG A 192 18.98 -17.08 -8.69
CA ARG A 192 19.12 -15.67 -8.33
C ARG A 192 17.85 -14.91 -8.68
N PHE A 193 17.15 -14.44 -7.66
CA PHE A 193 15.99 -13.57 -7.81
C PHE A 193 16.39 -12.13 -7.45
N ARG A 194 16.18 -11.20 -8.39
CA ARG A 194 16.55 -9.78 -8.22
C ARG A 194 15.38 -8.90 -8.67
N PRO A 195 14.39 -8.64 -7.79
CA PRO A 195 13.35 -7.68 -8.09
C PRO A 195 13.96 -6.30 -8.29
N GLN A 196 13.40 -5.53 -9.21
CA GLN A 196 13.80 -4.14 -9.46
C GLN A 196 12.88 -3.17 -8.75
N GLU A 197 11.62 -3.52 -8.68
CA GLU A 197 10.57 -2.68 -8.12
C GLU A 197 9.44 -3.56 -7.60
N VAL A 198 8.84 -3.14 -6.49
CA VAL A 198 7.61 -3.69 -5.91
C VAL A 198 6.77 -2.51 -5.49
N THR A 199 5.65 -2.27 -6.17
CA THR A 199 4.76 -1.12 -5.94
C THR A 199 3.35 -1.56 -5.65
N TYR A 200 2.68 -0.80 -4.80
CA TYR A 200 1.28 -0.95 -4.41
C TYR A 200 0.56 0.38 -4.62
N LEU A 201 -0.67 0.30 -5.08
CA LEU A 201 -1.60 1.40 -5.19
C LEU A 201 -2.89 1.02 -4.45
N VAL A 202 -3.24 1.81 -3.46
CA VAL A 202 -4.40 1.60 -2.58
C VAL A 202 -5.23 2.86 -2.47
#